data_041fb5aad48a325d4cacccd0e87a7186
#
_entry.id   041fb5aad48a325d4cacccd0e87a7186
#
_cell.length_a   1.000
_cell.length_b   1.000
_cell.length_c   1.000
_cell.angle_alpha   90.00
_cell.angle_beta   90.00
_cell.angle_gamma   90.00
#
_symmetry.space_group_name_H-M   'P 1'
#
loop_
_entity.id
_entity.type
_entity.pdbx_description
1 polymer ?
#
loop_
_entity_poly.entity_id
_entity_poly.type
_entity_poly.pdbx_seq_one_letter_code
_entity_poly.pdbx_strand_id
1 'polypeptide(L)'
;MKNKSENSNIIKFNPDPSREEAMNAVKTLIAWAGDNPNREGLIETPKRVVDAYKEFFEGYSQNPDEILSKTFEEVEGYDEMVLIKNIRLESHCEHHIVPILGIAHVAYMPNKRVVGISKLARLVDVYAKRLQIQETLTSQTVSYTHLTLPTIVSV
;
A
#
# COMPACT_ATOMS: atom_id res chain seq x y z
N MET A 1 -41.63 32.18 6.47
CA MET A 1 -40.85 30.99 6.15
C MET A 1 -39.43 31.44 5.90
N LYS A 2 -38.53 31.19 6.86
CA LYS A 2 -37.08 31.57 6.74
C LYS A 2 -36.34 30.37 6.18
N ASN A 3 -35.76 30.49 4.99
CA ASN A 3 -34.86 29.53 4.40
C ASN A 3 -33.59 29.46 5.29
N LYS A 4 -33.39 28.32 5.94
CA LYS A 4 -32.08 27.95 6.49
C LYS A 4 -31.20 27.54 5.30
N SER A 5 -30.24 28.40 4.97
CA SER A 5 -29.13 28.02 4.11
C SER A 5 -28.33 26.95 4.85
N GLU A 6 -28.39 25.72 4.39
CA GLU A 6 -27.47 24.66 4.79
C GLU A 6 -26.08 25.06 4.27
N ASN A 7 -25.25 25.59 5.19
CA ASN A 7 -23.81 25.68 4.97
C ASN A 7 -23.26 24.25 4.97
N SER A 8 -23.25 23.64 3.80
CA SER A 8 -22.46 22.43 3.57
C SER A 8 -21.00 22.84 3.63
N ASN A 9 -20.37 22.66 4.79
CA ASN A 9 -18.91 22.67 4.90
C ASN A 9 -18.35 21.46 4.16
N ILE A 10 -18.32 21.54 2.83
CA ILE A 10 -17.58 20.60 2.00
C ILE A 10 -16.10 20.87 2.31
N ILE A 11 -15.51 20.03 3.15
CA ILE A 11 -14.07 20.03 3.35
C ILE A 11 -13.45 19.74 1.98
N LYS A 12 -12.84 20.77 1.37
CA LYS A 12 -12.11 20.56 0.11
C LYS A 12 -10.96 19.63 0.38
N PHE A 13 -10.93 18.50 -0.33
CA PHE A 13 -9.79 17.59 -0.30
C PHE A 13 -8.52 18.37 -0.68
N ASN A 14 -7.53 18.39 0.24
CA ASN A 14 -6.20 18.89 -0.05
C ASN A 14 -5.33 17.69 -0.46
N PRO A 15 -4.92 17.56 -1.72
CA PRO A 15 -4.17 16.41 -2.19
C PRO A 15 -2.72 16.38 -1.65
N ASP A 16 -2.24 17.49 -1.10
CA ASP A 16 -0.86 17.61 -0.61
C ASP A 16 -0.84 18.38 0.73
N PRO A 17 -1.30 17.77 1.83
CA PRO A 17 -1.24 18.38 3.14
C PRO A 17 0.22 18.52 3.60
N SER A 18 0.51 19.62 4.27
CA SER A 18 1.83 19.86 4.84
C SER A 18 2.12 18.85 5.99
N ARG A 19 3.41 18.64 6.24
CA ARG A 19 3.85 17.82 7.39
C ARG A 19 3.27 18.35 8.72
N GLU A 20 3.17 19.66 8.87
CA GLU A 20 2.63 20.28 10.10
C GLU A 20 1.13 19.98 10.27
N GLU A 21 0.35 20.07 9.19
CA GLU A 21 -1.07 19.68 9.21
C GLU A 21 -1.25 18.21 9.60
N ALA A 22 -0.44 17.32 9.06
CA ALA A 22 -0.45 15.90 9.40
C ALA A 22 -0.11 15.68 10.89
N MET A 23 0.92 16.34 11.42
CA MET A 23 1.27 16.27 12.85
C MET A 23 0.17 16.81 13.76
N ASN A 24 -0.52 17.88 13.36
CA ASN A 24 -1.64 18.45 14.11
C ASN A 24 -2.86 17.51 14.11
N ALA A 25 -3.11 16.81 13.00
CA ALA A 25 -4.14 15.77 12.95
C ALA A 25 -3.86 14.63 13.95
N VAL A 26 -2.61 14.19 14.05
CA VAL A 26 -2.21 13.18 15.05
C VAL A 26 -2.42 13.68 16.48
N LYS A 27 -2.07 14.94 16.79
CA LYS A 27 -2.35 15.53 18.12
C LYS A 27 -3.83 15.53 18.44
N THR A 28 -4.66 15.87 17.46
CA THR A 28 -6.12 15.87 17.59
C THR A 28 -6.63 14.46 17.88
N LEU A 29 -6.14 13.44 17.19
CA LEU A 29 -6.52 12.04 17.44
C LEU A 29 -6.11 11.55 18.82
N ILE A 30 -4.91 11.92 19.30
CA ILE A 30 -4.45 11.59 20.67
C ILE A 30 -5.40 12.20 21.71
N ALA A 31 -5.74 13.48 21.54
CA ALA A 31 -6.66 14.16 22.45
C ALA A 31 -8.07 13.56 22.41
N TRP A 32 -8.56 13.24 21.22
CA TRP A 32 -9.87 12.60 21.04
C TRP A 32 -9.93 11.20 21.66
N ALA A 33 -8.81 10.46 21.64
CA ALA A 33 -8.67 9.17 22.31
C ALA A 33 -8.64 9.28 23.85
N GLY A 34 -8.57 10.49 24.39
CA GLY A 34 -8.63 10.75 25.83
C GLY A 34 -7.27 10.95 26.51
N ASP A 35 -6.17 11.06 25.76
CA ASP A 35 -4.84 11.30 26.33
C ASP A 35 -4.34 12.73 26.05
N ASN A 36 -3.42 13.21 26.88
CA ASN A 36 -2.83 14.54 26.74
C ASN A 36 -1.65 14.53 25.76
N PRO A 37 -1.79 15.11 24.55
CA PRO A 37 -0.71 15.12 23.55
C PRO A 37 0.52 15.93 24.00
N ASN A 38 0.42 16.73 25.06
CA ASN A 38 1.52 17.57 25.58
C ASN A 38 2.27 16.91 26.75
N ARG A 39 1.88 15.72 27.22
CA ARG A 39 2.67 15.00 28.21
C ARG A 39 3.99 14.51 27.62
N GLU A 40 5.04 14.43 28.43
CA GLU A 40 6.41 14.12 28.04
C GLU A 40 6.52 12.94 27.08
N GLY A 41 5.83 11.84 27.34
CA GLY A 41 5.88 10.64 26.49
C GLY A 41 5.20 10.79 25.12
N LEU A 42 4.39 11.84 24.88
CA LEU A 42 3.63 12.06 23.65
C LEU A 42 4.08 13.27 22.83
N ILE A 43 4.96 14.12 23.35
CA ILE A 43 5.41 15.34 22.65
C ILE A 43 5.97 15.02 21.25
N GLU A 44 6.78 13.96 21.14
CA GLU A 44 7.39 13.54 19.87
C GLU A 44 6.51 12.59 19.05
N THR A 45 5.40 12.10 19.59
CA THR A 45 4.55 11.10 18.93
C THR A 45 3.98 11.57 17.60
N PRO A 46 3.47 12.82 17.44
CA PRO A 46 2.99 13.30 16.15
C PRO A 46 4.02 13.24 15.05
N LYS A 47 5.27 13.60 15.35
CA LYS A 47 6.39 13.50 14.41
C LYS A 47 6.68 12.05 14.04
N ARG A 48 6.78 11.17 15.04
CA ARG A 48 7.08 9.75 14.85
C ARG A 48 6.01 9.05 14.02
N VAL A 49 4.74 9.35 14.24
CA VAL A 49 3.62 8.79 13.46
C VAL A 49 3.70 9.23 12.00
N VAL A 50 3.91 10.54 11.75
CA VAL A 50 4.03 11.03 10.37
C VAL A 50 5.25 10.46 9.65
N ASP A 51 6.36 10.24 10.35
CA ASP A 51 7.54 9.60 9.77
C ASP A 51 7.30 8.11 9.48
N ALA A 52 6.66 7.38 10.40
CA ALA A 52 6.28 5.99 10.18
C ALA A 52 5.30 5.82 9.01
N TYR A 53 4.33 6.73 8.84
CA TYR A 53 3.37 6.70 7.75
C TYR A 53 4.02 6.87 6.38
N LYS A 54 5.14 7.59 6.27
CA LYS A 54 5.91 7.65 5.02
C LYS A 54 6.45 6.29 4.61
N GLU A 55 6.87 5.48 5.57
CA GLU A 55 7.35 4.13 5.35
C GLU A 55 6.19 3.16 5.08
N PHE A 56 5.14 3.22 5.90
CA PHE A 56 3.97 2.34 5.78
C PHE A 56 3.24 2.52 4.44
N PHE A 57 3.23 3.73 3.90
CA PHE A 57 2.51 4.08 2.68
C PHE A 57 3.43 4.47 1.51
N GLU A 58 4.71 4.07 1.54
CA GLU A 58 5.66 4.38 0.47
C GLU A 58 5.25 3.80 -0.89
N GLY A 59 4.41 2.76 -0.90
CA GLY A 59 3.89 2.15 -2.12
C GLY A 59 3.08 3.12 -3.00
N TYR A 60 2.54 4.22 -2.45
CA TYR A 60 1.89 5.26 -3.26
C TYR A 60 2.88 6.09 -4.09
N SER A 61 4.14 6.18 -3.66
CA SER A 61 5.19 6.91 -4.37
C SER A 61 5.99 6.03 -5.34
N GLN A 62 5.77 4.72 -5.33
CA GLN A 62 6.49 3.76 -6.17
C GLN A 62 5.68 3.43 -7.44
N ASN A 63 6.40 3.28 -8.56
CA ASN A 63 5.82 2.90 -9.84
C ASN A 63 5.98 1.38 -10.07
N PRO A 64 4.89 0.59 -10.07
CA PRO A 64 4.96 -0.84 -10.31
C PRO A 64 5.52 -1.21 -11.69
N ASP A 65 5.30 -0.37 -12.74
CA ASP A 65 5.81 -0.60 -14.10
C ASP A 65 7.34 -0.71 -14.13
N GLU A 66 8.02 0.14 -13.37
CA GLU A 66 9.48 0.12 -13.30
C GLU A 66 10.01 -1.16 -12.67
N ILE A 67 9.25 -1.79 -11.77
CA ILE A 67 9.64 -3.02 -11.10
C ILE A 67 9.63 -4.19 -12.08
N LEU A 68 8.59 -4.29 -12.91
CA LEU A 68 8.42 -5.41 -13.87
C LEU A 68 9.09 -5.16 -15.22
N SER A 69 9.56 -3.95 -15.51
CA SER A 69 10.21 -3.61 -16.78
C SER A 69 11.48 -4.42 -17.07
N LYS A 70 12.18 -4.90 -16.04
CA LYS A 70 13.38 -5.71 -16.17
C LYS A 70 13.03 -7.19 -16.25
N THR A 71 12.84 -7.67 -17.46
CA THR A 71 12.60 -9.08 -17.78
C THR A 71 13.82 -9.68 -18.49
N PHE A 72 13.92 -11.00 -18.43
CA PHE A 72 14.97 -11.77 -19.13
C PHE A 72 14.37 -12.50 -20.32
N GLU A 73 15.08 -12.49 -21.46
CA GLU A 73 14.64 -13.12 -22.72
C GLU A 73 15.16 -14.55 -22.88
N GLU A 74 16.15 -14.97 -22.07
CA GLU A 74 16.78 -16.28 -22.14
C GLU A 74 15.92 -17.36 -21.48
N VAL A 75 14.83 -17.75 -22.15
CA VAL A 75 13.96 -18.83 -21.65
C VAL A 75 13.57 -19.77 -22.77
N GLU A 76 14.55 -20.28 -23.54
CA GLU A 76 14.30 -21.35 -24.49
C GLU A 76 13.85 -22.62 -23.73
N GLY A 77 12.57 -22.99 -23.92
CA GLY A 77 12.02 -24.24 -23.41
C GLY A 77 11.54 -24.26 -21.97
N TYR A 78 11.37 -23.10 -21.31
CA TYR A 78 10.79 -23.05 -19.97
C TYR A 78 9.27 -22.89 -20.06
N ASP A 79 8.56 -24.00 -19.91
CA ASP A 79 7.09 -24.09 -19.97
C ASP A 79 6.43 -24.44 -18.61
N GLU A 80 7.22 -24.44 -17.54
CA GLU A 80 6.74 -24.72 -16.20
C GLU A 80 6.27 -23.45 -15.46
N MET A 81 5.30 -23.65 -14.57
CA MET A 81 4.79 -22.58 -13.72
C MET A 81 5.84 -22.14 -12.68
N VAL A 82 6.15 -20.86 -12.65
CA VAL A 82 6.98 -20.26 -11.59
C VAL A 82 6.09 -19.91 -10.41
N LEU A 83 6.38 -20.49 -9.24
CA LEU A 83 5.62 -20.28 -8.01
C LEU A 83 6.52 -19.74 -6.89
N ILE A 84 6.17 -18.59 -6.36
CA ILE A 84 6.81 -18.01 -5.19
C ILE A 84 5.85 -18.12 -4.01
N LYS A 85 6.31 -18.74 -2.95
CA LYS A 85 5.54 -18.97 -1.73
C LYS A 85 6.07 -18.16 -0.56
N ASN A 86 5.20 -17.93 0.41
CA ASN A 86 5.56 -17.37 1.71
C ASN A 86 6.18 -15.96 1.63
N ILE A 87 5.70 -15.13 0.71
CA ILE A 87 6.04 -13.71 0.67
C ILE A 87 5.34 -13.06 1.86
N ARG A 88 6.10 -12.69 2.88
CA ARG A 88 5.56 -11.94 4.02
C ARG A 88 5.15 -10.56 3.54
N LEU A 89 3.99 -10.11 3.99
CA LEU A 89 3.52 -8.75 3.72
C LEU A 89 3.02 -8.09 5.00
N GLU A 90 3.25 -6.80 5.07
CA GLU A 90 2.69 -5.89 6.07
C GLU A 90 1.92 -4.82 5.32
N SER A 91 0.66 -4.62 5.69
CA SER A 91 -0.23 -3.66 5.05
C SER A 91 -1.07 -2.95 6.09
N HIS A 92 -1.94 -2.05 5.66
CA HIS A 92 -2.86 -1.33 6.53
C HIS A 92 -4.27 -1.36 5.93
N CYS A 93 -5.24 -1.72 6.77
CA CYS A 93 -6.64 -1.80 6.39
C CYS A 93 -7.17 -0.41 5.99
N GLU A 94 -7.81 -0.32 4.81
CA GLU A 94 -8.37 0.95 4.34
C GLU A 94 -9.53 1.49 5.21
N HIS A 95 -10.21 0.59 5.95
CA HIS A 95 -11.36 0.98 6.78
C HIS A 95 -10.96 1.59 8.12
N HIS A 96 -9.85 1.15 8.72
CA HIS A 96 -9.49 1.51 10.09
C HIS A 96 -8.04 1.99 10.25
N ILE A 97 -7.23 1.91 9.18
CA ILE A 97 -5.78 2.21 9.18
C ILE A 97 -5.01 1.34 10.21
N VAL A 98 -5.53 0.16 10.53
CA VAL A 98 -4.84 -0.80 11.41
C VAL A 98 -3.95 -1.74 10.60
N PRO A 99 -2.83 -2.23 11.18
CA PRO A 99 -1.95 -3.17 10.51
C PRO A 99 -2.64 -4.47 10.12
N ILE A 100 -2.28 -4.98 8.94
CA ILE A 100 -2.60 -6.30 8.44
C ILE A 100 -1.28 -7.04 8.25
N LEU A 101 -1.14 -8.20 8.87
CA LEU A 101 -0.02 -9.10 8.65
C LEU A 101 -0.50 -10.28 7.83
N GLY A 102 0.21 -10.59 6.75
CA GLY A 102 -0.22 -11.64 5.85
C GLY A 102 0.93 -12.37 5.16
N ILE A 103 0.54 -13.35 4.35
CA ILE A 103 1.44 -14.11 3.49
C ILE A 103 0.81 -14.17 2.11
N ALA A 104 1.58 -13.79 1.08
CA ALA A 104 1.17 -13.92 -0.31
C ALA A 104 1.89 -15.09 -1.00
N HIS A 105 1.20 -15.70 -1.95
CA HIS A 105 1.76 -16.65 -2.90
C HIS A 105 1.49 -16.14 -4.30
N VAL A 106 2.52 -16.07 -5.14
CA VAL A 106 2.39 -15.58 -6.52
C VAL A 106 2.89 -16.65 -7.46
N ALA A 107 2.06 -16.99 -8.44
CA ALA A 107 2.42 -17.92 -9.51
C ALA A 107 2.18 -17.28 -10.87
N TYR A 108 3.04 -17.57 -11.85
CA TYR A 108 2.82 -17.19 -13.25
C TYR A 108 3.36 -18.22 -14.22
N MET A 109 2.78 -18.28 -15.40
CA MET A 109 3.29 -19.08 -16.54
C MET A 109 4.19 -18.19 -17.38
N PRO A 110 5.48 -18.52 -17.54
CA PRO A 110 6.37 -17.81 -18.45
C PRO A 110 5.86 -17.94 -19.90
N ASN A 111 5.93 -16.83 -20.64
CA ASN A 111 5.66 -16.82 -22.08
C ASN A 111 6.70 -15.95 -22.77
N LYS A 112 7.73 -16.55 -23.33
CA LYS A 112 8.89 -15.90 -24.00
C LYS A 112 9.78 -15.04 -23.10
N ARG A 113 9.31 -14.60 -21.95
CA ARG A 113 10.06 -13.74 -20.99
C ARG A 113 9.82 -14.21 -19.57
N VAL A 114 10.84 -14.09 -18.73
CA VAL A 114 10.80 -14.44 -17.31
C VAL A 114 11.05 -13.20 -16.48
N VAL A 115 10.29 -13.07 -15.40
CA VAL A 115 10.50 -12.01 -14.39
C VAL A 115 11.31 -12.58 -13.23
N GLY A 116 12.30 -11.83 -12.78
CA GLY A 116 13.07 -12.22 -11.61
C GLY A 116 12.17 -12.37 -10.37
N ILE A 117 12.38 -13.47 -9.63
CA ILE A 117 11.60 -13.83 -8.43
C ILE A 117 11.49 -12.66 -7.45
N SER A 118 12.60 -11.94 -7.23
CA SER A 118 12.64 -10.76 -6.35
C SER A 118 11.74 -9.61 -6.81
N LYS A 119 11.41 -9.54 -8.10
CA LYS A 119 10.54 -8.50 -8.65
C LYS A 119 9.08 -8.74 -8.29
N LEU A 120 8.64 -10.01 -8.29
CA LEU A 120 7.28 -10.36 -7.89
C LEU A 120 7.06 -10.11 -6.39
N ALA A 121 8.04 -10.48 -5.55
CA ALA A 121 7.96 -10.15 -4.11
C ALA A 121 7.90 -8.63 -3.89
N ARG A 122 8.69 -7.85 -4.64
CA ARG A 122 8.68 -6.38 -4.56
C ARG A 122 7.36 -5.78 -5.07
N LEU A 123 6.73 -6.38 -6.09
CA LEU A 123 5.41 -5.94 -6.55
C LEU A 123 4.35 -6.09 -5.46
N VAL A 124 4.35 -7.24 -4.77
CA VAL A 124 3.46 -7.46 -3.61
C VAL A 124 3.71 -6.40 -2.53
N ASP A 125 4.97 -6.11 -2.22
CA ASP A 125 5.36 -5.11 -1.22
C ASP A 125 4.85 -3.71 -1.58
N VAL A 126 5.01 -3.28 -2.85
CA VAL A 126 4.50 -1.97 -3.31
C VAL A 126 3.00 -1.82 -3.14
N TYR A 127 2.23 -2.86 -3.42
CA TYR A 127 0.79 -2.81 -3.22
C TYR A 127 0.40 -2.99 -1.76
N ALA A 128 1.12 -3.80 -0.99
CA ALA A 128 0.90 -3.95 0.45
C ALA A 128 1.12 -2.64 1.20
N LYS A 129 2.13 -1.84 0.81
CA LYS A 129 2.42 -0.52 1.41
C LYS A 129 1.48 0.59 0.90
N ARG A 130 0.19 0.27 0.87
CA ARG A 130 -0.95 1.17 0.59
C ARG A 130 -2.07 0.84 1.57
N LEU A 131 -3.12 1.67 1.60
CA LEU A 131 -4.36 1.29 2.27
C LEU A 131 -5.06 0.21 1.45
N GLN A 132 -5.34 -0.95 2.07
CA GLN A 132 -5.76 -2.15 1.35
C GLN A 132 -6.91 -2.90 2.02
N ILE A 133 -7.60 -3.67 1.20
CA ILE A 133 -8.33 -4.87 1.56
C ILE A 133 -7.73 -6.04 0.78
N GLN A 134 -7.95 -7.26 1.23
CA GLN A 134 -7.36 -8.45 0.60
C GLN A 134 -7.71 -8.55 -0.88
N GLU A 135 -8.96 -8.28 -1.24
CA GLU A 135 -9.47 -8.36 -2.61
C GLU A 135 -8.77 -7.34 -3.53
N THR A 136 -8.59 -6.10 -3.05
CA THR A 136 -7.92 -5.04 -3.82
C THR A 136 -6.44 -5.33 -4.00
N LEU A 137 -5.75 -5.78 -2.95
CA LEU A 137 -4.35 -6.17 -3.00
C LEU A 137 -4.13 -7.31 -4.00
N THR A 138 -4.98 -8.34 -3.94
CA THR A 138 -4.96 -9.46 -4.87
C THR A 138 -5.20 -8.99 -6.30
N SER A 139 -6.28 -8.24 -6.53
CA SER A 139 -6.65 -7.74 -7.85
C SER A 139 -5.57 -6.86 -8.48
N GLN A 140 -4.98 -5.95 -7.72
CA GLN A 140 -3.90 -5.08 -8.20
C GLN A 140 -2.66 -5.89 -8.55
N THR A 141 -2.27 -6.84 -7.70
CA THR A 141 -1.11 -7.71 -7.96
C THR A 141 -1.33 -8.56 -9.21
N VAL A 142 -2.53 -9.16 -9.37
CA VAL A 142 -2.90 -9.97 -10.54
C VAL A 142 -2.96 -9.12 -11.81
N SER A 143 -3.66 -7.99 -11.79
CA SER A 143 -3.83 -7.15 -12.98
C SER A 143 -2.51 -6.70 -13.55
N TYR A 144 -1.56 -6.36 -12.68
CA TYR A 144 -0.24 -5.92 -13.09
C TYR A 144 0.61 -7.06 -13.68
N THR A 145 0.48 -8.26 -13.12
CA THR A 145 1.15 -9.44 -13.68
C THR A 145 0.50 -9.90 -14.98
N HIS A 146 -0.83 -9.75 -15.16
CA HIS A 146 -1.54 -10.07 -16.39
C HIS A 146 -1.18 -9.18 -17.58
N LEU A 147 -0.90 -7.91 -17.36
CA LEU A 147 -0.47 -6.99 -18.41
C LEU A 147 0.91 -7.37 -18.99
N THR A 148 1.71 -8.11 -18.23
CA THR A 148 3.06 -8.50 -18.59
C THR A 148 3.26 -10.00 -18.71
N LEU A 149 2.45 -10.84 -18.03
CA LEU A 149 2.60 -12.29 -17.91
C LEU A 149 1.25 -12.95 -17.61
N PRO A 150 0.88 -14.12 -18.18
CA PRO A 150 -0.29 -14.87 -17.73
C PRO A 150 -0.07 -15.38 -16.29
N THR A 151 -0.87 -14.93 -15.34
CA THR A 151 -0.59 -15.10 -13.90
C THR A 151 -1.80 -15.58 -13.11
N ILE A 152 -1.57 -16.40 -12.08
CA ILE A 152 -2.52 -16.74 -11.03
C ILE A 152 -1.94 -16.26 -9.70
N VAL A 153 -2.69 -15.46 -8.93
CA VAL A 153 -2.29 -14.99 -7.60
C VAL A 153 -3.33 -15.39 -6.56
N SER A 154 -2.86 -15.87 -5.42
CA SER A 154 -3.66 -16.03 -4.19
C SER A 154 -2.97 -15.27 -3.06
N VAL A 155 -3.72 -14.47 -2.35
CA VAL A 155 -3.30 -13.75 -1.13
C VAL A 155 -4.06 -14.29 0.06
#